data_cf6cfc8ca749589d1cf8a81309ae78f9
#
_entry.id   cf6cfc8ca749589d1cf8a81309ae78f9
#
_cell.length_a   1.000
_cell.length_b   1.000
_cell.length_c   1.000
_cell.angle_alpha   90.00
_cell.angle_beta   90.00
_cell.angle_gamma   90.00
#
_symmetry.space_group_name_H-M   'P 1'
#
loop_
_entity.id
_entity.type
_entity.pdbx_description
1 polymer ?
#
loop_
_entity_poly.entity_id
_entity_poly.type
_entity_poly.pdbx_seq_one_letter_code
_entity_poly.pdbx_strand_id
1 'polypeptide(L)'
;MALENKLGVTSSADLAREEERISKKKAVELFEKGLLNQLEAGTFSSLQAIHKYLFEEIYDFAGELRTVNIAKGNFRFASVMYLEAALMNIEKMPQSTFDEIIEKYVEMNIAHPFREGNGRSTRIWLDLLLKAELHQVVDWSRVDKEDYLLAMERSPIRDTEIKHILRNALTDEIDSREVYMKGIDHSYYYEGYAIFKAEEL
;
A
#
# COMPACT_ATOMS: atom_id res chain seq x y z
N MET A 1 7.36 21.89 -7.89
CA MET A 1 6.46 21.62 -9.05
C MET A 1 5.71 20.34 -8.74
N ALA A 2 4.40 20.34 -8.88
CA ALA A 2 3.57 19.15 -8.64
C ALA A 2 3.83 18.06 -9.69
N LEU A 3 3.58 16.80 -9.33
CA LEU A 3 3.55 15.68 -10.27
C LEU A 3 2.44 15.94 -11.31
N GLU A 4 2.65 15.51 -12.55
CA GLU A 4 1.64 15.61 -13.62
C GLU A 4 0.36 14.90 -13.19
N ASN A 5 -0.78 15.59 -13.29
CA ASN A 5 -2.06 15.14 -12.77
C ASN A 5 -3.24 15.61 -13.61
N LYS A 6 -4.35 14.89 -13.54
CA LYS A 6 -5.61 15.19 -14.26
C LYS A 6 -6.36 16.38 -13.69
N LEU A 7 -6.02 16.80 -12.47
CA LEU A 7 -6.74 17.88 -11.76
C LEU A 7 -6.30 19.28 -12.23
N GLY A 8 -5.23 19.37 -13.02
CA GLY A 8 -4.64 20.63 -13.45
C GLY A 8 -3.97 21.40 -12.31
N VAL A 9 -3.65 20.76 -11.20
CA VAL A 9 -3.03 21.37 -10.03
C VAL A 9 -1.52 21.47 -10.23
N THR A 10 -0.97 22.66 -10.03
CA THR A 10 0.47 22.96 -10.21
C THR A 10 1.24 23.08 -8.90
N SER A 11 0.55 23.35 -7.80
CA SER A 11 1.13 23.41 -6.45
C SER A 11 1.24 22.01 -5.85
N SER A 12 2.42 21.65 -5.33
CA SER A 12 2.62 20.35 -4.66
C SER A 12 1.77 20.21 -3.40
N ALA A 13 1.56 21.30 -2.66
CA ALA A 13 0.73 21.28 -1.45
C ALA A 13 -0.76 21.06 -1.78
N ASP A 14 -1.27 21.74 -2.80
CA ASP A 14 -2.65 21.60 -3.24
C ASP A 14 -2.89 20.21 -3.83
N LEU A 15 -1.93 19.68 -4.62
CA LEU A 15 -2.00 18.32 -5.13
C LEU A 15 -2.04 17.30 -4.00
N ALA A 16 -1.18 17.42 -3.00
CA ALA A 16 -1.15 16.52 -1.85
C ALA A 16 -2.50 16.50 -1.11
N ARG A 17 -3.12 17.66 -0.95
CA ARG A 17 -4.44 17.78 -0.30
C ARG A 17 -5.54 17.10 -1.10
N GLU A 18 -5.61 17.38 -2.41
CA GLU A 18 -6.64 16.77 -3.28
C GLU A 18 -6.39 15.27 -3.48
N GLU A 19 -5.13 14.86 -3.60
CA GLU A 19 -4.76 13.45 -3.66
C GLU A 19 -5.21 12.71 -2.40
N GLU A 20 -4.96 13.25 -1.21
CA GLU A 20 -5.43 12.65 0.03
C GLU A 20 -6.96 12.51 0.02
N ARG A 21 -7.68 13.59 -0.26
CA ARG A 21 -9.13 13.61 -0.24
C ARG A 21 -9.75 12.59 -1.21
N ILE A 22 -9.31 12.61 -2.46
CA ILE A 22 -9.87 11.76 -3.53
C ILE A 22 -9.50 10.29 -3.29
N SER A 23 -8.22 9.99 -3.11
CA SER A 23 -7.77 8.60 -2.99
C SER A 23 -8.21 7.96 -1.68
N LYS A 24 -8.28 8.71 -0.59
CA LYS A 24 -8.79 8.20 0.69
C LYS A 24 -10.29 7.87 0.60
N LYS A 25 -11.09 8.72 -0.06
CA LYS A 25 -12.49 8.39 -0.36
C LYS A 25 -12.62 7.11 -1.19
N LYS A 26 -11.78 6.93 -2.19
CA LYS A 26 -11.73 5.70 -2.98
C LYS A 26 -11.35 4.48 -2.14
N ALA A 27 -10.43 4.63 -1.19
CA ALA A 27 -10.11 3.55 -0.25
C ALA A 27 -11.31 3.15 0.62
N VAL A 28 -12.09 4.11 1.08
CA VAL A 28 -13.36 3.85 1.78
C VAL A 28 -14.33 3.08 0.89
N GLU A 29 -14.51 3.50 -0.35
CA GLU A 29 -15.39 2.83 -1.32
C GLU A 29 -14.96 1.39 -1.63
N LEU A 30 -13.66 1.09 -1.70
CA LEU A 30 -13.16 -0.28 -1.89
C LEU A 30 -13.71 -1.25 -0.84
N PHE A 31 -13.79 -0.81 0.40
CA PHE A 31 -14.34 -1.58 1.50
C PHE A 31 -15.88 -1.64 1.44
N GLU A 32 -16.53 -0.49 1.40
CA GLU A 32 -17.99 -0.37 1.50
C GLU A 32 -18.75 -1.04 0.35
N LYS A 33 -18.17 -1.01 -0.85
CA LYS A 33 -18.73 -1.68 -2.03
C LYS A 33 -18.33 -3.15 -2.15
N GLY A 34 -17.53 -3.66 -1.21
CA GLY A 34 -17.06 -5.05 -1.22
C GLY A 34 -16.14 -5.39 -2.41
N LEU A 35 -15.50 -4.40 -3.03
CA LEU A 35 -14.68 -4.61 -4.22
C LEU A 35 -13.41 -5.42 -3.92
N LEU A 36 -12.86 -5.29 -2.71
CA LEU A 36 -11.68 -6.06 -2.28
C LEU A 36 -11.95 -7.56 -2.26
N ASN A 37 -13.18 -7.98 -1.99
CA ASN A 37 -13.54 -9.41 -1.94
C ASN A 37 -13.55 -10.09 -3.32
N GLN A 38 -13.48 -9.31 -4.40
CA GLN A 38 -13.46 -9.80 -5.78
C GLN A 38 -12.02 -9.98 -6.31
N LEU A 39 -11.02 -9.56 -5.54
CA LEU A 39 -9.62 -9.59 -5.94
C LEU A 39 -8.93 -10.88 -5.48
N GLU A 40 -8.10 -11.45 -6.34
CA GLU A 40 -7.27 -12.60 -6.00
C GLU A 40 -6.07 -12.16 -5.15
N ALA A 41 -5.98 -12.71 -3.93
CA ALA A 41 -4.92 -12.33 -2.99
C ALA A 41 -3.53 -12.76 -3.49
N GLY A 42 -2.57 -11.83 -3.45
CA GLY A 42 -1.16 -12.09 -3.75
C GLY A 42 -0.77 -11.96 -5.20
N THR A 43 -1.67 -11.61 -6.11
CA THR A 43 -1.34 -11.33 -7.50
C THR A 43 -0.95 -9.87 -7.71
N PHE A 44 -0.11 -9.61 -8.69
CA PHE A 44 0.21 -8.24 -9.09
C PHE A 44 -1.00 -7.55 -9.73
N SER A 45 -1.82 -8.27 -10.47
CA SER A 45 -3.05 -7.71 -11.07
C SER A 45 -4.02 -7.15 -10.02
N SER A 46 -4.12 -7.78 -8.85
CA SER A 46 -4.92 -7.25 -7.74
C SER A 46 -4.33 -5.97 -7.16
N LEU A 47 -3.01 -5.89 -7.02
CA LEU A 47 -2.34 -4.65 -6.61
C LEU A 47 -2.54 -3.53 -7.64
N GLN A 48 -2.46 -3.84 -8.94
CA GLN A 48 -2.77 -2.88 -10.01
C GLN A 48 -4.21 -2.38 -9.92
N ALA A 49 -5.17 -3.26 -9.69
CA ALA A 49 -6.58 -2.90 -9.54
C ALA A 49 -6.81 -1.98 -8.34
N ILE A 50 -6.20 -2.27 -7.19
CA ILE A 50 -6.25 -1.41 -5.99
C ILE A 50 -5.66 -0.04 -6.33
N HIS A 51 -4.44 0.01 -6.86
CA HIS A 51 -3.77 1.25 -7.19
C HIS A 51 -4.55 2.08 -8.20
N LYS A 52 -5.06 1.45 -9.26
CA LYS A 52 -5.88 2.11 -10.28
C LYS A 52 -7.12 2.73 -9.64
N TYR A 53 -7.84 1.99 -8.84
CA TYR A 53 -9.07 2.48 -8.19
C TYR A 53 -8.81 3.69 -7.28
N LEU A 54 -7.70 3.67 -6.53
CA LEU A 54 -7.34 4.78 -5.65
C LEU A 54 -6.99 6.06 -6.40
N PHE A 55 -6.30 5.94 -7.54
CA PHE A 55 -5.60 7.07 -8.17
C PHE A 55 -6.06 7.43 -9.58
N GLU A 56 -6.99 6.69 -10.20
CA GLU A 56 -7.39 6.92 -11.59
C GLU A 56 -8.03 8.29 -11.87
N GLU A 57 -8.65 8.91 -10.86
CA GLU A 57 -9.19 10.27 -11.00
C GLU A 57 -8.11 11.35 -10.93
N ILE A 58 -6.91 10.99 -10.45
CA ILE A 58 -5.82 11.94 -10.18
C ILE A 58 -4.70 11.82 -11.21
N TYR A 59 -4.33 10.58 -11.57
CA TYR A 59 -3.16 10.30 -12.41
C TYR A 59 -3.49 9.41 -13.61
N ASP A 60 -2.91 9.74 -14.77
CA ASP A 60 -2.98 8.91 -15.97
C ASP A 60 -2.25 7.58 -15.80
N PHE A 61 -1.19 7.56 -14.98
CA PHE A 61 -0.40 6.35 -14.71
C PHE A 61 -1.02 5.41 -13.66
N ALA A 62 -2.24 5.69 -13.17
CA ALA A 62 -2.87 4.85 -12.15
C ALA A 62 -3.00 3.38 -12.62
N GLY A 63 -2.41 2.46 -11.84
CA GLY A 63 -2.33 1.04 -12.20
C GLY A 63 -1.25 0.67 -13.21
N GLU A 64 -0.49 1.64 -13.74
CA GLU A 64 0.55 1.40 -14.72
C GLU A 64 1.93 1.27 -14.07
N LEU A 65 2.78 0.39 -14.61
CA LEU A 65 4.16 0.28 -14.17
C LEU A 65 4.92 1.58 -14.43
N ARG A 66 5.71 1.99 -13.46
CA ARG A 66 6.60 3.14 -13.64
C ARG A 66 7.64 2.89 -14.72
N THR A 67 7.99 3.94 -15.42
CA THR A 67 9.00 3.95 -16.48
C THR A 67 10.30 4.62 -16.05
N VAL A 68 10.38 5.05 -14.78
CA VAL A 68 11.55 5.75 -14.21
C VAL A 68 12.03 5.05 -12.95
N ASN A 69 13.33 5.13 -12.71
CA ASN A 69 13.91 4.70 -11.44
C ASN A 69 13.54 5.70 -10.35
N ILE A 70 13.21 5.20 -9.16
CA ILE A 70 12.84 6.01 -8.01
C ILE A 70 13.63 5.60 -6.77
N ALA A 71 13.77 6.56 -5.86
CA ALA A 71 14.43 6.39 -4.57
C ALA A 71 13.71 7.23 -3.52
N LYS A 72 13.81 6.82 -2.26
CA LYS A 72 13.31 7.58 -1.10
C LYS A 72 14.46 7.71 -0.11
N GLY A 73 14.98 8.91 0.04
CA GLY A 73 16.21 9.13 0.81
C GLY A 73 17.38 8.32 0.21
N ASN A 74 18.00 7.47 1.01
CA ASN A 74 19.09 6.59 0.59
C ASN A 74 18.59 5.23 0.06
N PHE A 75 17.29 4.94 0.17
CA PHE A 75 16.71 3.68 -0.29
C PHE A 75 16.43 3.73 -1.79
N ARG A 76 17.05 2.81 -2.54
CA ARG A 76 16.82 2.62 -3.98
C ARG A 76 15.92 1.43 -4.19
N PHE A 77 14.79 1.68 -4.85
CA PHE A 77 13.88 0.62 -5.27
C PHE A 77 14.40 -0.14 -6.49
N ALA A 78 13.73 -1.24 -6.84
CA ALA A 78 14.13 -2.05 -7.99
C ALA A 78 14.30 -1.20 -9.26
N SER A 79 15.34 -1.50 -10.03
CA SER A 79 15.53 -0.86 -11.34
C SER A 79 14.38 -1.19 -12.28
N VAL A 80 13.92 -0.22 -13.04
CA VAL A 80 12.87 -0.39 -14.06
C VAL A 80 13.21 -1.55 -15.02
N MET A 81 14.47 -1.71 -15.36
CA MET A 81 14.94 -2.79 -16.25
C MET A 81 14.57 -4.19 -15.77
N TYR A 82 14.50 -4.40 -14.45
CA TYR A 82 14.23 -5.71 -13.84
C TYR A 82 12.84 -5.79 -13.19
N LEU A 83 12.03 -4.72 -13.27
CA LEU A 83 10.79 -4.60 -12.52
C LEU A 83 9.79 -5.68 -12.89
N GLU A 84 9.56 -5.94 -14.17
CA GLU A 84 8.63 -6.99 -14.63
C GLU A 84 9.07 -8.37 -14.14
N ALA A 85 10.37 -8.68 -14.26
CA ALA A 85 10.91 -9.95 -13.78
C ALA A 85 10.78 -10.10 -12.26
N ALA A 86 10.99 -9.01 -11.51
CA ALA A 86 10.80 -8.99 -10.06
C ALA A 86 9.34 -9.28 -9.69
N LEU A 87 8.38 -8.66 -10.36
CA LEU A 87 6.95 -8.86 -10.12
C LEU A 87 6.51 -10.30 -10.43
N MET A 88 6.99 -10.88 -11.53
CA MET A 88 6.73 -12.28 -11.86
C MET A 88 7.27 -13.24 -10.79
N ASN A 89 8.43 -12.94 -10.21
CA ASN A 89 9.01 -13.74 -9.14
C ASN A 89 8.22 -13.58 -7.83
N ILE A 90 7.79 -12.37 -7.50
CA ILE A 90 6.98 -12.08 -6.32
C ILE A 90 5.66 -12.84 -6.37
N GLU A 91 4.98 -12.89 -7.50
CA GLU A 91 3.73 -13.67 -7.64
C GLU A 91 3.89 -15.14 -7.28
N LYS A 92 5.05 -15.72 -7.59
CA LYS A 92 5.37 -17.13 -7.33
C LYS A 92 5.82 -17.41 -5.89
N MET A 93 6.09 -16.38 -5.09
CA MET A 93 6.50 -16.54 -3.70
C MET A 93 5.38 -17.20 -2.89
N PRO A 94 5.73 -18.10 -1.94
CA PRO A 94 4.75 -18.71 -1.06
C PRO A 94 4.05 -17.66 -0.18
N GLN A 95 2.81 -17.96 0.21
CA GLN A 95 1.98 -17.06 1.00
C GLN A 95 1.08 -17.76 2.02
N SER A 96 1.44 -18.99 2.42
CA SER A 96 0.61 -19.82 3.30
C SER A 96 0.79 -19.53 4.79
N THR A 97 1.91 -18.92 5.17
CA THR A 97 2.21 -18.54 6.55
C THR A 97 2.40 -17.04 6.69
N PHE A 98 2.30 -16.54 7.90
CA PHE A 98 2.55 -15.13 8.20
C PHE A 98 3.94 -14.68 7.71
N ASP A 99 4.98 -15.44 7.98
CA ASP A 99 6.35 -15.08 7.60
C ASP A 99 6.50 -15.01 6.08
N GLU A 100 5.95 -15.98 5.34
CA GLU A 100 5.93 -15.97 3.88
C GLU A 100 5.18 -14.76 3.31
N ILE A 101 4.05 -14.40 3.90
CA ILE A 101 3.27 -13.22 3.48
C ILE A 101 4.06 -11.93 3.71
N ILE A 102 4.72 -11.78 4.86
CA ILE A 102 5.53 -10.59 5.13
C ILE A 102 6.77 -10.54 4.23
N GLU A 103 7.43 -11.65 3.96
CA GLU A 103 8.53 -11.72 2.99
C GLU A 103 8.08 -11.27 1.59
N LYS A 104 6.92 -11.75 1.14
CA LYS A 104 6.31 -11.34 -0.12
C LYS A 104 5.95 -9.84 -0.14
N TYR A 105 5.43 -9.33 0.97
CA TYR A 105 5.17 -7.90 1.15
C TYR A 105 6.44 -7.04 1.09
N VAL A 106 7.51 -7.48 1.74
CA VAL A 106 8.82 -6.80 1.70
C VAL A 106 9.36 -6.73 0.28
N GLU A 107 9.31 -7.83 -0.47
CA GLU A 107 9.73 -7.86 -1.87
C GLU A 107 8.88 -6.93 -2.75
N MET A 108 7.57 -6.85 -2.53
CA MET A 108 6.71 -5.91 -3.25
C MET A 108 7.05 -4.46 -2.91
N ASN A 109 7.42 -4.16 -1.67
CA ASN A 109 7.90 -2.84 -1.28
C ASN A 109 9.23 -2.48 -1.97
N ILE A 110 10.14 -3.44 -2.12
CA ILE A 110 11.40 -3.25 -2.86
C ILE A 110 11.13 -3.03 -4.35
N ALA A 111 10.20 -3.78 -4.93
CA ALA A 111 9.78 -3.61 -6.33
C ALA A 111 9.23 -2.20 -6.58
N HIS A 112 8.36 -1.72 -5.70
CA HIS A 112 7.79 -0.37 -5.75
C HIS A 112 7.28 -0.02 -7.16
N PRO A 113 6.26 -0.72 -7.64
CA PRO A 113 5.97 -0.80 -9.08
C PRO A 113 5.39 0.48 -9.70
N PHE A 114 4.82 1.38 -8.89
CA PHE A 114 4.13 2.56 -9.39
C PHE A 114 4.96 3.84 -9.19
N ARG A 115 4.58 4.88 -9.92
CA ARG A 115 5.24 6.19 -9.84
C ARG A 115 5.03 6.87 -8.49
N GLU A 116 3.83 6.73 -7.92
CA GLU A 116 3.40 7.30 -6.63
C GLU A 116 2.36 6.35 -6.01
N GLY A 117 2.09 6.47 -4.71
CA GLY A 117 1.02 5.72 -4.04
C GLY A 117 1.29 4.26 -3.72
N ASN A 118 2.54 3.81 -3.85
CA ASN A 118 2.92 2.42 -3.60
C ASN A 118 2.59 1.95 -2.17
N GLY A 119 3.00 2.69 -1.15
CA GLY A 119 2.77 2.30 0.25
C GLY A 119 1.28 2.15 0.57
N ARG A 120 0.47 3.11 0.17
CA ARG A 120 -0.99 3.12 0.42
C ARG A 120 -1.70 1.95 -0.25
N SER A 121 -1.38 1.65 -1.49
CA SER A 121 -1.96 0.51 -2.21
C SER A 121 -1.42 -0.84 -1.72
N THR A 122 -0.13 -0.92 -1.42
CA THR A 122 0.50 -2.19 -1.02
C THR A 122 0.09 -2.62 0.40
N ARG A 123 -0.20 -1.69 1.31
CA ARG A 123 -0.76 -2.04 2.63
C ARG A 123 -2.17 -2.64 2.54
N ILE A 124 -3.02 -2.14 1.65
CA ILE A 124 -4.33 -2.75 1.36
C ILE A 124 -4.14 -4.16 0.78
N TRP A 125 -3.22 -4.32 -0.15
CA TRP A 125 -2.88 -5.61 -0.75
C TRP A 125 -2.35 -6.63 0.27
N LEU A 126 -1.54 -6.18 1.26
CA LEU A 126 -1.10 -7.02 2.37
C LEU A 126 -2.27 -7.53 3.20
N ASP A 127 -3.20 -6.65 3.58
CA ASP A 127 -4.38 -7.04 4.35
C ASP A 127 -5.27 -8.03 3.57
N LEU A 128 -5.35 -7.89 2.26
CA LEU A 128 -6.04 -8.85 1.40
C LEU A 128 -5.41 -10.25 1.48
N LEU A 129 -4.08 -10.34 1.45
CA LEU A 129 -3.31 -11.58 1.62
C LEU A 129 -3.55 -12.22 2.99
N LEU A 130 -3.39 -11.43 4.05
CA LEU A 130 -3.58 -11.91 5.42
C LEU A 130 -5.01 -12.39 5.66
N LYS A 131 -6.00 -11.67 5.14
CA LYS A 131 -7.41 -12.05 5.24
C LYS A 131 -7.69 -13.37 4.54
N ALA A 132 -7.21 -13.54 3.31
CA ALA A 132 -7.44 -14.74 2.51
C ALA A 132 -6.78 -15.99 3.10
N GLU A 133 -5.56 -15.88 3.56
CA GLU A 133 -4.74 -17.02 3.98
C GLU A 133 -4.85 -17.33 5.48
N LEU A 134 -4.97 -16.31 6.32
CA LEU A 134 -4.89 -16.44 7.78
C LEU A 134 -6.16 -16.00 8.52
N HIS A 135 -7.16 -15.45 7.83
CA HIS A 135 -8.34 -14.82 8.44
C HIS A 135 -7.99 -13.75 9.48
N GLN A 136 -6.97 -12.97 9.16
CA GLN A 136 -6.48 -11.85 9.97
C GLN A 136 -6.19 -10.64 9.09
N VAL A 137 -6.15 -9.46 9.68
CA VAL A 137 -5.67 -8.22 9.06
C VAL A 137 -4.80 -7.48 10.06
N VAL A 138 -4.04 -6.49 9.58
CA VAL A 138 -3.28 -5.60 10.46
C VAL A 138 -4.22 -4.51 10.99
N ASP A 139 -4.26 -4.36 12.29
CA ASP A 139 -4.78 -3.13 12.91
C ASP A 139 -3.68 -2.07 12.86
N TRP A 140 -3.66 -1.29 11.78
CA TRP A 140 -2.64 -0.27 11.55
C TRP A 140 -2.63 0.83 12.62
N SER A 141 -3.72 1.01 13.34
CA SER A 141 -3.77 1.97 14.47
C SER A 141 -2.83 1.59 15.62
N ARG A 142 -2.39 0.34 15.67
CA ARG A 142 -1.45 -0.20 16.66
C ARG A 142 0.00 -0.21 16.17
N VAL A 143 0.26 0.28 14.97
CA VAL A 143 1.58 0.31 14.34
C VAL A 143 2.12 1.73 14.36
N ASP A 144 3.16 1.96 15.15
CA ASP A 144 3.84 3.25 15.24
C ASP A 144 4.50 3.63 13.91
N LYS A 145 4.39 4.91 13.53
CA LYS A 145 4.91 5.41 12.26
C LYS A 145 6.43 5.29 12.14
N GLU A 146 7.16 5.71 13.17
CA GLU A 146 8.62 5.73 13.12
C GLU A 146 9.18 4.30 13.12
N ASP A 147 8.66 3.45 14.00
CA ASP A 147 9.04 2.04 14.07
C ASP A 147 8.77 1.32 12.76
N TYR A 148 7.58 1.53 12.15
CA TYR A 148 7.20 0.93 10.88
C TYR A 148 8.12 1.37 9.73
N LEU A 149 8.35 2.66 9.58
CA LEU A 149 9.18 3.19 8.50
C LEU A 149 10.63 2.72 8.60
N LEU A 150 11.21 2.69 9.82
CA LEU A 150 12.55 2.16 10.06
C LEU A 150 12.64 0.66 9.80
N ALA A 151 11.64 -0.10 10.25
CA ALA A 151 11.60 -1.54 10.01
C ALA A 151 11.49 -1.87 8.52
N MET A 152 10.70 -1.12 7.76
CA MET A 152 10.59 -1.28 6.31
C MET A 152 11.88 -0.88 5.58
N GLU A 153 12.56 0.19 6.00
CA GLU A 153 13.85 0.58 5.43
C GLU A 153 14.91 -0.52 5.62
N ARG A 154 14.90 -1.21 6.76
CA ARG A 154 15.84 -2.29 7.08
C ARG A 154 15.44 -3.65 6.51
N SER A 155 14.17 -3.81 6.15
CA SER A 155 13.59 -5.10 5.78
C SER A 155 14.26 -5.84 4.61
N PRO A 156 14.86 -5.16 3.60
CA PRO A 156 15.57 -5.86 2.53
C PRO A 156 16.79 -6.67 3.01
N ILE A 157 17.38 -6.28 4.13
CA ILE A 157 18.55 -6.95 4.73
C ILE A 157 18.11 -7.81 5.92
N ARG A 158 17.17 -7.31 6.72
CA ARG A 158 16.66 -7.94 7.92
C ARG A 158 15.18 -7.63 8.16
N ASP A 159 14.34 -8.62 7.97
CA ASP A 159 12.89 -8.50 8.05
C ASP A 159 12.28 -8.84 9.42
N THR A 160 13.12 -9.19 10.39
CA THR A 160 12.69 -9.58 11.77
C THR A 160 11.89 -8.47 12.46
N GLU A 161 12.29 -7.22 12.30
CA GLU A 161 11.63 -6.08 12.94
C GLU A 161 10.22 -5.89 12.38
N ILE A 162 10.07 -5.87 11.06
CA ILE A 162 8.75 -5.68 10.44
C ILE A 162 7.83 -6.87 10.72
N LYS A 163 8.35 -8.10 10.71
CA LYS A 163 7.60 -9.28 11.11
C LYS A 163 7.08 -9.16 12.55
N HIS A 164 7.94 -8.72 13.48
CA HIS A 164 7.56 -8.53 14.88
C HIS A 164 6.46 -7.46 15.04
N ILE A 165 6.66 -6.30 14.43
CA ILE A 165 5.71 -5.16 14.51
C ILE A 165 4.34 -5.57 13.98
N LEU A 166 4.27 -6.17 12.80
CA LEU A 166 3.01 -6.52 12.17
C LEU A 166 2.32 -7.70 12.86
N ARG A 167 3.08 -8.68 13.35
CA ARG A 167 2.52 -9.81 14.12
C ARG A 167 1.79 -9.35 15.38
N ASN A 168 2.36 -8.38 16.09
CA ASN A 168 1.77 -7.83 17.30
C ASN A 168 0.53 -6.94 17.04
N ALA A 169 0.31 -6.55 15.78
CA ALA A 169 -0.83 -5.72 15.37
C ALA A 169 -1.93 -6.51 14.64
N LEU A 170 -1.80 -7.83 14.52
CA LEU A 170 -2.84 -8.65 13.87
C LEU A 170 -4.14 -8.65 14.69
N THR A 171 -5.26 -8.67 13.98
CA THR A 171 -6.61 -8.81 14.54
C THR A 171 -7.45 -9.75 13.69
N ASP A 172 -8.40 -10.44 14.35
CA ASP A 172 -9.39 -11.30 13.69
C ASP A 172 -10.63 -10.52 13.21
N GLU A 173 -10.68 -9.22 13.47
CA GLU A 173 -11.79 -8.34 13.07
C GLU A 173 -11.69 -7.96 11.58
N ILE A 174 -11.68 -8.97 10.71
CA ILE A 174 -11.39 -8.86 9.28
C ILE A 174 -12.44 -8.08 8.47
N ASP A 175 -13.66 -7.96 8.97
CA ASP A 175 -14.77 -7.25 8.33
C ASP A 175 -15.19 -5.99 9.12
N SER A 176 -14.40 -5.58 10.11
CA SER A 176 -14.67 -4.39 10.91
C SER A 176 -14.42 -3.12 10.10
N ARG A 177 -15.49 -2.35 9.86
CA ARG A 177 -15.39 -1.02 9.24
C ARG A 177 -14.49 -0.09 10.05
N GLU A 178 -14.60 -0.12 11.36
CA GLU A 178 -13.80 0.71 12.26
C GLU A 178 -12.30 0.42 12.12
N VAL A 179 -11.91 -0.85 12.14
CA VAL A 179 -10.51 -1.29 11.95
C VAL A 179 -10.00 -0.84 10.58
N TYR A 180 -10.79 -1.03 9.53
CA TYR A 180 -10.42 -0.63 8.18
C TYR A 180 -10.24 0.88 8.05
N MET A 181 -11.21 1.70 8.51
CA MET A 181 -11.15 3.15 8.39
C MET A 181 -9.99 3.76 9.18
N LYS A 182 -9.77 3.30 10.41
CA LYS A 182 -8.58 3.69 11.19
C LYS A 182 -7.28 3.26 10.50
N GLY A 183 -7.29 2.07 9.91
CA GLY A 183 -6.15 1.56 9.13
C GLY A 183 -5.82 2.45 7.94
N ILE A 184 -6.81 2.90 7.19
CA ILE A 184 -6.62 3.85 6.08
C ILE A 184 -6.03 5.17 6.59
N ASP A 185 -6.57 5.74 7.66
CA ASP A 185 -6.04 6.98 8.25
C ASP A 185 -4.56 6.84 8.64
N HIS A 186 -4.19 5.75 9.31
CA HIS A 186 -2.79 5.47 9.68
C HIS A 186 -1.90 5.21 8.47
N SER A 187 -2.37 4.46 7.49
CA SER A 187 -1.65 4.21 6.23
C SER A 187 -1.30 5.52 5.50
N TYR A 188 -2.23 6.46 5.46
CA TYR A 188 -2.00 7.78 4.87
C TYR A 188 -1.06 8.63 5.74
N TYR A 189 -1.21 8.56 7.06
CA TYR A 189 -0.33 9.26 8.00
C TYR A 189 1.14 8.84 7.84
N TYR A 190 1.44 7.57 7.56
CA TYR A 190 2.81 7.12 7.30
C TYR A 190 3.46 7.84 6.11
N GLU A 191 2.66 8.24 5.14
CA GLU A 191 3.11 8.98 3.94
C GLU A 191 3.02 10.51 4.10
N GLY A 192 2.65 11.01 5.27
CA GLY A 192 2.55 12.43 5.57
C GLY A 192 1.19 13.07 5.31
N TYR A 193 0.15 12.29 5.04
CA TYR A 193 -1.22 12.76 4.81
C TYR A 193 -2.07 12.61 6.07
N ALA A 194 -2.58 13.72 6.62
CA ALA A 194 -3.32 13.72 7.88
C ALA A 194 -4.42 14.80 7.96
N ILE A 195 -4.91 15.28 6.81
CA ILE A 195 -5.90 16.38 6.76
C ILE A 195 -7.33 15.84 6.92
N PHE A 196 -7.64 14.75 6.22
CA PHE A 196 -8.99 14.18 6.18
C PHE A 196 -9.10 12.91 7.01
N LYS A 197 -10.29 12.67 7.57
CA LYS A 197 -10.64 11.41 8.23
C LYS A 197 -11.43 10.51 7.28
N ALA A 198 -11.08 9.23 7.23
CA ALA A 198 -11.76 8.26 6.36
C ALA A 198 -13.26 8.18 6.66
N GLU A 199 -13.66 8.28 7.93
CA GLU A 199 -15.06 8.22 8.34
C GLU A 199 -15.90 9.43 7.87
N GLU A 200 -15.26 10.54 7.46
CA GLU A 200 -15.92 11.78 7.04
C GLU A 200 -16.03 11.91 5.52
N LEU A 201 -15.46 10.97 4.76
CA LEU A 201 -15.40 10.98 3.30
C LEU A 201 -16.41 10.00 2.67
#